data_e3703f8a685d1d0ccf4d1b71fd4beb79
#
_entry.id   e3703f8a685d1d0ccf4d1b71fd4beb79
#
_cell.length_a   1.000
_cell.length_b   1.000
_cell.length_c   1.000
_cell.angle_alpha   90.00
_cell.angle_beta   90.00
_cell.angle_gamma   90.00
#
_symmetry.space_group_name_H-M   'P 1'
#
loop_
_entity.id
_entity.type
_entity.pdbx_description
1 polymer ?
#
loop_
_entity_poly.entity_id
_entity_poly.type
_entity_poly.pdbx_seq_one_letter_code
_entity_poly.pdbx_strand_id
1 'polypeptide(L)'
;MHRIAALFIALCLPALADDLTRIQVKVTDEAGRPVDRATVRVVFKQSRLKVPLTKVRKSWELKTSQEGIAKIPGMPKGDILIQVMAKYYQTFGQTMTIEDDERTVEIKLKAPQKQYSAHEK
;
A
#
# COMPACT_ATOMS: atom_id res chain seq x y z
N MET A 1 32.65 -42.34 4.50
CA MET A 1 32.29 -41.99 4.61
C MET A 1 31.48 -41.14 4.78
N HIS A 2 31.20 -40.91 4.88
CA HIS A 2 30.60 -40.31 5.17
C HIS A 2 29.97 -39.42 5.09
N ARG A 3 29.50 -38.89 5.16
CA ARG A 3 28.99 -38.17 5.13
C ARG A 3 28.34 -37.35 5.40
N ILE A 4 27.88 -36.72 5.46
CA ILE A 4 27.53 -35.98 5.75
C ILE A 4 26.60 -35.34 5.66
N ALA A 5 26.08 -34.93 5.84
CA ALA A 5 25.26 -34.53 5.85
C ALA A 5 24.80 -33.39 6.02
N ALA A 6 24.70 -32.94 5.97
CA ALA A 6 24.48 -31.80 6.03
C ALA A 6 23.38 -31.21 6.35
N LEU A 7 22.90 -30.92 6.55
CA LEU A 7 22.04 -30.45 6.82
C LEU A 7 21.56 -29.38 6.92
N PHE A 8 21.17 -28.78 6.98
CA PHE A 8 20.76 -27.83 7.12
C PHE A 8 19.85 -27.25 7.36
N ILE A 9 19.53 -26.77 7.56
CA ILE A 9 18.90 -26.25 7.94
C ILE A 9 18.21 -25.28 7.81
N ALA A 10 17.55 -25.00 7.62
CA ALA A 10 16.77 -24.24 7.43
C ALA A 10 16.35 -23.32 8.16
N LEU A 11 16.19 -22.85 8.41
CA LEU A 11 15.90 -21.97 8.93
C LEU A 11 14.84 -21.43 9.18
N CYS A 12 14.33 -21.17 9.58
CA CYS A 12 13.38 -20.71 9.97
C CYS A 12 12.93 -19.53 9.87
N LEU A 13 11.87 -19.17 9.67
CA LEU A 13 11.37 -18.01 9.58
C LEU A 13 10.85 -17.55 10.80
N PRO A 14 11.00 -16.37 11.26
CA PRO A 14 10.39 -15.85 12.44
C PRO A 14 8.92 -15.77 12.26
N ALA A 15 8.18 -16.09 13.27
CA ALA A 15 6.75 -16.02 13.21
C ALA A 15 6.27 -14.60 12.95
N LEU A 16 7.06 -13.62 13.29
CA LEU A 16 6.67 -12.24 13.06
C LEU A 16 6.47 -11.92 11.60
N ALA A 17 7.16 -12.64 10.73
CA ALA A 17 7.01 -12.37 9.31
C ALA A 17 5.61 -12.65 8.83
N ASP A 18 4.90 -13.54 9.49
CA ASP A 18 3.55 -13.90 9.08
C ASP A 18 2.55 -12.82 9.40
N ASP A 19 2.89 -11.90 10.29
CA ASP A 19 1.98 -10.85 10.68
C ASP A 19 2.20 -9.56 9.92
N LEU A 20 3.16 -9.56 9.02
CA LEU A 20 3.47 -8.38 8.24
C LEU A 20 3.08 -8.58 6.80
N THR A 21 2.79 -7.49 6.15
CA THR A 21 2.46 -7.53 4.74
C THR A 21 3.27 -6.47 4.02
N ARG A 22 3.53 -6.72 2.74
CA ARG A 22 4.17 -5.75 1.87
C ARG A 22 3.15 -5.33 0.84
N ILE A 23 2.93 -4.05 0.75
CA ILE A 23 1.94 -3.52 -0.15
C ILE A 23 2.62 -2.73 -1.24
N GLN A 24 2.24 -3.00 -2.46
CA GLN A 24 2.72 -2.23 -3.60
C GLN A 24 1.49 -1.58 -4.21
N VAL A 25 1.54 -0.27 -4.35
CA VAL A 25 0.43 0.48 -4.91
C VAL A 25 0.81 0.92 -6.31
N LYS A 26 0.00 0.53 -7.27
CA LYS A 26 0.22 0.90 -8.66
C LYS A 26 -0.85 1.89 -9.07
N VAL A 27 -0.42 3.07 -9.48
CA VAL A 27 -1.34 4.16 -9.79
C VAL A 27 -1.28 4.47 -11.27
N THR A 28 -2.43 4.41 -11.91
CA THR A 28 -2.54 4.72 -13.34
C THR A 28 -3.67 5.73 -13.55
N ASP A 29 -3.70 6.31 -14.73
CA ASP A 29 -4.82 7.17 -15.10
C ASP A 29 -5.85 6.33 -15.84
N GLU A 30 -6.88 6.99 -16.36
CA GLU A 30 -7.96 6.26 -17.02
C GLU A 30 -7.52 5.62 -18.33
N ALA A 31 -6.43 6.10 -18.90
CA ALA A 31 -5.89 5.50 -20.11
C ALA A 31 -4.91 4.38 -19.82
N GLY A 32 -4.69 4.09 -18.55
CA GLY A 32 -3.76 3.02 -18.18
C GLY A 32 -2.32 3.46 -18.09
N ARG A 33 -2.04 4.75 -18.19
CA ARG A 33 -0.67 5.24 -18.12
C ARG A 33 -0.27 5.43 -16.65
N PRO A 34 0.98 5.16 -16.32
CA PRO A 34 1.42 5.34 -14.94
C PRO A 34 1.39 6.81 -14.53
N VAL A 35 1.02 7.06 -13.28
CA VAL A 35 0.99 8.39 -12.74
C VAL A 35 2.22 8.55 -11.86
N ASP A 36 3.12 9.43 -12.27
CA ASP A 36 4.36 9.68 -11.56
C ASP A 36 4.12 10.69 -10.45
N ARG A 37 4.81 10.54 -9.36
CA ARG A 37 4.79 11.50 -8.24
C ARG A 37 3.42 11.68 -7.61
N ALA A 38 2.60 10.67 -7.68
CA ALA A 38 1.36 10.69 -6.91
C ALA A 38 1.71 10.41 -5.46
N THR A 39 1.04 11.08 -4.56
CA THR A 39 1.24 10.86 -3.14
C THR A 39 0.35 9.72 -2.71
N VAL A 40 0.96 8.65 -2.20
CA VAL A 40 0.23 7.51 -1.69
C VAL A 40 0.36 7.54 -0.19
N ARG A 41 -0.77 7.64 0.48
CA ARG A 41 -0.80 7.67 1.93
C ARG A 41 -1.58 6.46 2.41
N VAL A 42 -0.97 5.70 3.32
CA VAL A 42 -1.62 4.54 3.89
C VAL A 42 -1.78 4.80 5.37
N VAL A 43 -3.01 4.76 5.84
CA VAL A 43 -3.30 5.02 7.24
C VAL A 43 -3.83 3.72 7.85
N PHE A 44 -3.22 3.32 8.95
CA PHE A 44 -3.57 2.10 9.61
C PHE A 44 -4.79 2.35 10.48
N LYS A 45 -5.85 1.61 10.24
CA LYS A 45 -7.09 1.81 10.98
C LYS A 45 -7.23 0.84 12.12
N GLN A 46 -6.93 -0.41 11.87
CA GLN A 46 -7.11 -1.43 12.90
C GLN A 46 -6.18 -2.60 12.60
N SER A 47 -5.42 -2.98 13.60
CA SER A 47 -4.43 -4.03 13.44
C SER A 47 -5.01 -5.39 13.83
N ARG A 48 -4.55 -6.41 13.14
CA ARG A 48 -4.83 -7.77 13.57
C ARG A 48 -3.93 -8.19 14.71
N LEU A 49 -2.82 -7.47 14.87
CA LEU A 49 -1.94 -7.74 15.98
C LEU A 49 -2.48 -7.10 17.23
N LYS A 50 -2.32 -7.77 18.34
CA LYS A 50 -2.77 -7.22 19.60
C LYS A 50 -1.68 -6.40 20.22
N VAL A 51 -1.28 -5.36 19.52
CA VAL A 51 -0.25 -4.46 20.00
C VAL A 51 -0.84 -3.09 20.07
N PRO A 52 -0.44 -2.30 21.05
CA PRO A 52 -0.93 -0.93 21.14
C PRO A 52 -0.52 -0.16 19.88
N LEU A 53 -1.46 0.55 19.31
CA LEU A 53 -1.16 1.34 18.12
C LEU A 53 -0.14 2.44 18.40
N THR A 54 0.04 2.79 19.66
CA THR A 54 1.03 3.78 20.01
C THR A 54 2.45 3.32 19.70
N LYS A 55 2.64 2.01 19.58
CA LYS A 55 3.96 1.47 19.29
C LYS A 55 4.11 1.08 17.84
N VAL A 56 3.13 1.37 17.02
CA VAL A 56 3.16 1.02 15.61
C VAL A 56 3.01 2.29 14.81
N ARG A 57 3.76 2.36 13.73
CA ARG A 57 3.61 3.48 12.84
C ARG A 57 2.21 3.43 12.26
N LYS A 58 1.50 4.55 12.33
CA LYS A 58 0.11 4.59 11.92
C LYS A 58 -0.10 5.02 10.49
N SER A 59 0.88 5.63 9.89
CA SER A 59 0.72 6.07 8.52
C SER A 59 2.03 6.06 7.78
N TRP A 60 1.93 5.89 6.49
CA TRP A 60 3.07 5.93 5.58
C TRP A 60 2.69 6.82 4.42
N GLU A 61 3.64 7.61 3.97
CA GLU A 61 3.37 8.49 2.84
C GLU A 61 4.54 8.39 1.88
N LEU A 62 4.26 8.04 0.65
CA LEU A 62 5.27 7.80 -0.36
C LEU A 62 4.81 8.41 -1.67
N LYS A 63 5.75 8.62 -2.56
CA LYS A 63 5.42 9.08 -3.90
C LYS A 63 5.67 7.96 -4.88
N THR A 64 4.84 7.91 -5.91
CA THR A 64 5.02 6.89 -6.93
C THR A 64 6.23 7.21 -7.78
N SER A 65 6.82 6.15 -8.34
CA SER A 65 7.94 6.27 -9.26
C SER A 65 7.42 6.61 -10.65
N GLN A 66 8.33 6.65 -11.60
CA GLN A 66 7.94 6.91 -12.99
C GLN A 66 7.05 5.81 -13.53
N GLU A 67 7.13 4.64 -12.96
CA GLU A 67 6.24 3.54 -13.35
C GLU A 67 4.91 3.59 -12.62
N GLY A 68 4.71 4.60 -11.77
CA GLY A 68 3.47 4.72 -11.03
C GLY A 68 3.38 3.81 -9.84
N ILE A 69 4.51 3.38 -9.32
CA ILE A 69 4.52 2.38 -8.25
C ILE A 69 5.08 2.97 -6.97
N ALA A 70 4.39 2.71 -5.88
CA ALA A 70 4.88 3.04 -4.55
C ALA A 70 4.93 1.75 -3.74
N LYS A 71 6.06 1.46 -3.14
CA LYS A 71 6.22 0.25 -2.35
C LYS A 71 6.20 0.61 -0.88
N ILE A 72 5.21 0.12 -0.19
CA ILE A 72 5.05 0.39 1.23
C ILE A 72 5.90 -0.61 1.99
N PRO A 73 6.69 -0.17 2.96
CA PRO A 73 7.50 -1.11 3.74
C PRO A 73 6.61 -2.07 4.51
N GLY A 74 7.18 -3.14 4.99
CA GLY A 74 6.44 -4.13 5.76
C GLY A 74 5.65 -3.47 6.88
N MET A 75 4.40 -3.82 6.98
CA MET A 75 3.51 -3.25 7.97
C MET A 75 2.58 -4.32 8.48
N PRO A 76 1.98 -4.14 9.64
CA PRO A 76 1.06 -5.14 10.16
C PRO A 76 -0.15 -5.31 9.25
N LYS A 77 -0.66 -6.52 9.20
CA LYS A 77 -1.90 -6.80 8.48
C LYS A 77 -3.06 -6.18 9.23
N GLY A 78 -4.10 -5.86 8.53
CA GLY A 78 -5.29 -5.30 9.14
C GLY A 78 -6.00 -4.36 8.20
N ASP A 79 -6.83 -3.50 8.79
CA ASP A 79 -7.63 -2.58 8.02
C ASP A 79 -6.84 -1.31 7.78
N ILE A 80 -6.80 -0.88 6.55
CA ILE A 80 -6.06 0.32 6.19
C ILE A 80 -6.91 1.19 5.29
N LEU A 81 -6.58 2.47 5.32
CA LEU A 81 -7.15 3.43 4.38
C LEU A 81 -6.04 3.84 3.45
N ILE A 82 -6.26 3.67 2.16
CA ILE A 82 -5.31 4.10 1.15
C ILE A 82 -5.86 5.36 0.50
N GLN A 83 -5.05 6.40 0.48
CA GLN A 83 -5.40 7.65 -0.18
C GLN A 83 -4.33 7.95 -1.21
N VAL A 84 -4.77 8.36 -2.39
CA VAL A 84 -3.84 8.72 -3.45
C VAL A 84 -4.22 10.09 -3.96
N MET A 85 -3.25 10.98 -3.98
CA MET A 85 -3.46 12.34 -4.42
C MET A 85 -2.43 12.66 -5.48
N ALA A 86 -2.88 13.21 -6.57
CA ALA A 86 -1.98 13.64 -7.63
C ALA A 86 -2.53 14.90 -8.24
N LYS A 87 -1.62 15.73 -8.71
CA LYS A 87 -2.00 16.96 -9.35
C LYS A 87 -2.81 16.64 -10.59
N TYR A 88 -3.90 17.34 -10.79
CA TYR A 88 -4.77 17.19 -11.95
C TYR A 88 -5.61 15.92 -11.94
N TYR A 89 -5.75 15.29 -10.78
CA TYR A 89 -6.59 14.10 -10.65
C TYR A 89 -7.47 14.22 -9.42
N GLN A 90 -8.57 13.49 -9.42
CA GLN A 90 -9.39 13.42 -8.25
C GLN A 90 -8.68 12.61 -7.17
N THR A 91 -8.86 13.00 -5.93
CA THR A 91 -8.30 12.26 -4.83
C THR A 91 -9.01 10.92 -4.69
N PHE A 92 -8.24 9.88 -4.53
CA PHE A 92 -8.77 8.54 -4.32
C PHE A 92 -8.66 8.19 -2.84
N GLY A 93 -9.67 7.51 -2.33
CA GLY A 93 -9.62 7.03 -0.96
C GLY A 93 -10.46 5.78 -0.83
N GLN A 94 -9.90 4.76 -0.20
CA GLN A 94 -10.62 3.51 0.00
C GLN A 94 -10.06 2.77 1.19
N THR A 95 -10.97 2.22 2.00
CA THR A 95 -10.58 1.38 3.12
C THR A 95 -10.60 -0.07 2.66
N MET A 96 -9.62 -0.83 3.06
CA MET A 96 -9.58 -2.24 2.71
C MET A 96 -8.88 -3.02 3.81
N THR A 97 -9.14 -4.31 3.81
CA THR A 97 -8.53 -5.22 4.76
C THR A 97 -7.45 -6.01 4.06
N ILE A 98 -6.25 -5.99 4.60
CA ILE A 98 -5.12 -6.69 4.02
C ILE A 98 -4.77 -7.86 4.93
N GLU A 99 -4.87 -9.06 4.37
CA GLU A 99 -4.52 -10.26 5.10
C GLU A 99 -3.44 -11.08 4.41
N ASP A 100 -3.05 -10.64 3.24
CA ASP A 100 -2.03 -11.35 2.46
C ASP A 100 -0.63 -10.92 2.88
N ASP A 101 0.35 -11.77 2.64
CA ASP A 101 1.72 -11.41 2.91
C ASP A 101 2.23 -10.37 1.95
N GLU A 102 1.70 -10.36 0.74
CA GLU A 102 2.04 -9.38 -0.27
C GLU A 102 0.78 -9.02 -1.02
N ARG A 103 0.64 -7.77 -1.33
CA ARG A 103 -0.54 -7.32 -2.04
C ARG A 103 -0.21 -6.19 -2.97
N THR A 104 -0.66 -6.30 -4.20
CA THR A 104 -0.57 -5.19 -5.15
C THR A 104 -1.95 -4.57 -5.27
N VAL A 105 -2.04 -3.29 -4.97
CA VAL A 105 -3.29 -2.56 -5.06
C VAL A 105 -3.20 -1.68 -6.28
N GLU A 106 -4.12 -1.89 -7.22
CA GLU A 106 -4.14 -1.09 -8.44
C GLU A 106 -5.18 -0.01 -8.29
N ILE A 107 -4.77 1.22 -8.52
CA ILE A 107 -5.63 2.37 -8.37
C ILE A 107 -5.62 3.14 -9.67
N LYS A 108 -6.82 3.43 -10.16
CA LYS A 108 -6.98 4.20 -11.37
C LYS A 108 -7.51 5.57 -10.96
N LEU A 109 -6.75 6.61 -11.24
CA LEU A 109 -7.15 7.96 -10.91
C LEU A 109 -7.98 8.54 -12.04
N LYS A 110 -8.96 9.30 -11.65
CA LYS A 110 -9.86 9.90 -12.61
C LYS A 110 -9.52 11.36 -12.80
N ALA A 111 -9.82 11.88 -13.97
CA ALA A 111 -9.64 13.29 -14.26
C ALA A 111 -10.48 14.10 -13.28
N PRO A 112 -10.07 15.34 -13.02
CA PRO A 112 -10.82 16.17 -12.09
C PRO A 112 -12.24 16.34 -12.57
N GLN A 113 -13.15 16.30 -11.63
CA GLN A 113 -14.53 16.46 -11.96
C GLN A 113 -14.76 17.92 -12.33
N LYS A 114 -15.49 18.12 -13.41
CA LYS A 114 -15.77 19.45 -13.86
C LYS A 114 -16.70 20.09 -12.85
N GLN A 115 -16.35 21.26 -12.39
CA GLN A 115 -17.18 21.94 -11.42
C GLN A 115 -17.98 23.02 -12.10
N TYR A 116 -19.27 23.01 -11.83
CA TYR A 116 -20.14 24.04 -12.33
C TYR A 116 -20.57 24.85 -11.13
N SER A 117 -20.25 26.12 -11.14
CA SER A 117 -20.72 26.95 -10.04
C SER A 117 -22.17 27.31 -10.29
N ALA A 118 -22.84 27.71 -9.24
CA ALA A 118 -24.22 28.09 -9.38
C ALA A 118 -24.38 29.33 -10.27
N HIS A 119 -23.31 30.04 -10.46
CA HIS A 119 -23.34 31.23 -11.28
C HIS A 119 -23.16 30.95 -12.75
N GLU A 120 -22.73 29.79 -13.08
CA GLU A 120 -22.55 29.47 -14.47
C GLU A 120 -23.85 29.11 -15.08
N LYS A 121 -24.11 29.67 -16.18
CA LYS A 121 -25.35 29.36 -16.84
C LYS A 121 -25.13 29.08 -18.26
#